data_f002ca398f07d66f31ac81ac1aaa42f3
#
_entry.id   f002ca398f07d66f31ac81ac1aaa42f3
#
_cell.length_a   1.000
_cell.length_b   1.000
_cell.length_c   1.000
_cell.angle_alpha   90.00
_cell.angle_beta   90.00
_cell.angle_gamma   90.00
#
_symmetry.space_group_name_H-M   'P 1'
#
loop_
_entity.id
_entity.type
_entity.pdbx_description
1 polymer ?
#
loop_
_entity_poly.entity_id
_entity_poly.type
_entity_poly.pdbx_seq_one_letter_code
_entity_poly.pdbx_strand_id
1 'polypeptide(L)'
;GFATGQEIVQYYTAYGAQNTLVLAVFTIAFLYYNFSFANAGAEERFEKANDIYKYYCGKYLGTFFDYYSTIFCYMSLWVMVGGAGKTLNEAYGLPIWVGAVVLIILTVITVVGGLNSLVDAIGIVGPVIVVLCIAIGLITFVRDAGNVGTGLEVIKTGAYQGAASGETIKNAGANWLISGLSYAGFVLLWFASFTSALAMKNKKKDLQHGIVWGTLALVIAILVVSFAQIANINTGSDGLYVWNAGIPNLILANSIIPIFSKIFALVVFAGIY
;
A
#
# COMPACT_ATOMS: atom_id res chain seq x y z
N GLY A 1 -1.14 3.55 -2.18
CA GLY A 1 -1.33 3.23 -0.76
C GLY A 1 -0.04 2.97 -0.02
N PHE A 2 0.76 1.98 -0.40
CA PHE A 2 1.98 1.61 0.31
C PHE A 2 3.00 2.77 0.46
N ALA A 3 3.23 3.52 -0.60
CA ALA A 3 4.18 4.64 -0.60
C ALA A 3 3.83 5.74 0.41
N THR A 4 2.55 5.99 0.64
CA THR A 4 2.08 6.97 1.62
C THR A 4 2.31 6.52 3.06
N GLY A 5 2.34 5.21 3.31
CA GLY A 5 2.40 4.61 4.65
C GLY A 5 1.05 4.52 5.37
N GLN A 6 -0.03 5.09 4.81
CA GLN A 6 -1.34 5.12 5.46
C GLN A 6 -1.95 3.73 5.60
N GLU A 7 -1.82 2.88 4.58
CA GLU A 7 -2.28 1.49 4.67
C GLU A 7 -1.53 0.73 5.77
N ILE A 8 -0.21 0.98 5.91
CA ILE A 8 0.58 0.32 6.95
C ILE A 8 0.11 0.76 8.33
N VAL A 9 -0.20 2.06 8.52
CA VAL A 9 -0.79 2.52 9.78
C VAL A 9 -2.09 1.80 10.08
N GLN A 10 -3.02 1.73 9.12
CA GLN A 10 -4.38 1.23 9.36
C GLN A 10 -4.45 -0.29 9.51
N TYR A 11 -3.68 -1.02 8.72
CA TYR A 11 -3.75 -2.50 8.71
C TYR A 11 -2.76 -3.15 9.66
N TYR A 12 -1.63 -2.52 9.98
CA TYR A 12 -0.55 -3.12 10.77
C TYR A 12 -0.22 -2.35 12.04
N THR A 13 0.20 -1.09 11.92
CA THR A 13 0.68 -0.28 13.04
C THR A 13 -0.39 -0.09 14.11
N ALA A 14 -1.64 0.10 13.73
CA ALA A 14 -2.77 0.24 14.65
C ALA A 14 -3.01 -0.95 15.59
N TYR A 15 -2.44 -2.12 15.26
CA TYR A 15 -2.55 -3.33 16.08
C TYR A 15 -1.37 -3.50 17.05
N GLY A 16 -0.45 -2.56 17.10
CA GLY A 16 0.66 -2.53 18.06
C GLY A 16 1.49 -3.82 18.05
N ALA A 17 1.59 -4.51 19.17
CA ALA A 17 2.35 -5.75 19.32
C ALA A 17 1.84 -6.90 18.41
N GLN A 18 0.59 -6.83 17.96
CA GLN A 18 -0.02 -7.85 17.10
C GLN A 18 0.24 -7.60 15.60
N ASN A 19 0.98 -6.54 15.21
CA ASN A 19 1.25 -6.21 13.81
C ASN A 19 1.93 -7.35 13.04
N THR A 20 2.81 -8.10 13.69
CA THR A 20 3.49 -9.26 13.12
C THR A 20 2.54 -10.42 12.83
N LEU A 21 1.51 -10.60 13.67
CA LEU A 21 0.45 -11.59 13.43
C LEU A 21 -0.40 -11.20 12.22
N VAL A 22 -0.75 -9.91 12.10
CA VAL A 22 -1.42 -9.37 10.91
C VAL A 22 -0.62 -9.68 9.66
N LEU A 23 0.70 -9.40 9.71
CA LEU A 23 1.60 -9.64 8.59
C LEU A 23 1.72 -11.12 8.24
N ALA A 24 1.76 -12.00 9.23
CA ALA A 24 1.80 -13.45 9.01
C ALA A 24 0.53 -13.94 8.30
N VAL A 25 -0.65 -13.53 8.77
CA VAL A 25 -1.95 -13.88 8.14
C VAL A 25 -1.99 -13.37 6.69
N PHE A 26 -1.64 -12.10 6.48
CA PHE A 26 -1.58 -11.53 5.15
C PHE A 26 -0.63 -12.32 4.24
N THR A 27 0.59 -12.60 4.68
CA THR A 27 1.62 -13.28 3.90
C THR A 27 1.17 -14.68 3.46
N ILE A 28 0.60 -15.45 4.39
CA ILE A 28 0.10 -16.80 4.08
C ILE A 28 -1.02 -16.73 3.04
N ALA A 29 -2.00 -15.85 3.24
CA ALA A 29 -3.11 -15.68 2.32
C ALA A 29 -2.62 -15.18 0.94
N PHE A 30 -1.72 -14.19 0.93
CA PHE A 30 -1.15 -13.59 -0.29
C PHE A 30 -0.40 -14.62 -1.13
N LEU A 31 0.46 -15.42 -0.53
CA LEU A 31 1.18 -16.50 -1.22
C LEU A 31 0.20 -17.55 -1.75
N TYR A 32 -0.73 -18.00 -0.91
CA TYR A 32 -1.70 -19.02 -1.27
C TYR A 32 -2.48 -18.65 -2.52
N TYR A 33 -3.12 -17.48 -2.55
CA TYR A 33 -3.93 -17.12 -3.70
C TYR A 33 -3.11 -16.75 -4.92
N ASN A 34 -1.93 -16.10 -4.79
CA ASN A 34 -1.10 -15.81 -5.96
C ASN A 34 -0.53 -17.07 -6.62
N PHE A 35 -0.10 -18.07 -5.85
CA PHE A 35 0.28 -19.36 -6.40
C PHE A 35 -0.91 -20.06 -7.08
N SER A 36 -2.10 -20.00 -6.48
CA SER A 36 -3.31 -20.58 -7.05
C SER A 36 -3.65 -19.91 -8.38
N PHE A 37 -3.62 -18.58 -8.44
CA PHE A 37 -3.90 -17.83 -9.68
C PHE A 37 -2.82 -18.05 -10.75
N ALA A 38 -1.56 -18.13 -10.36
CA ALA A 38 -0.47 -18.43 -11.28
C ALA A 38 -0.60 -19.85 -11.89
N ASN A 39 -0.99 -20.82 -11.07
CA ASN A 39 -1.22 -22.19 -11.55
C ASN A 39 -2.41 -22.26 -12.51
N ALA A 40 -3.56 -21.71 -12.09
CA ALA A 40 -4.76 -21.72 -12.92
C ALA A 40 -4.55 -20.97 -14.24
N GLY A 41 -3.93 -19.79 -14.22
CA GLY A 41 -3.65 -19.03 -15.43
C GLY A 41 -2.71 -19.72 -16.41
N ALA A 42 -1.71 -20.47 -15.90
CA ALA A 42 -0.76 -21.23 -16.72
C ALA A 42 -1.39 -22.48 -17.34
N GLU A 43 -2.30 -23.15 -16.62
CA GLU A 43 -2.93 -24.43 -17.04
C GLU A 43 -4.13 -24.19 -17.94
N GLU A 44 -5.05 -23.30 -17.54
CA GLU A 44 -6.32 -23.08 -18.24
C GLU A 44 -6.22 -22.13 -19.44
N ARG A 45 -5.22 -21.25 -19.46
CA ARG A 45 -5.01 -20.24 -20.53
C ARG A 45 -6.29 -19.51 -20.91
N PHE A 46 -6.91 -18.87 -19.94
CA PHE A 46 -8.19 -18.17 -20.06
C PHE A 46 -8.23 -17.22 -21.28
N GLU A 47 -9.40 -17.05 -21.89
CA GLU A 47 -9.59 -16.03 -22.94
C GLU A 47 -9.40 -14.61 -22.39
N LYS A 48 -9.89 -14.39 -21.17
CA LYS A 48 -9.75 -13.11 -20.43
C LYS A 48 -9.17 -13.38 -19.06
N ALA A 49 -8.28 -12.52 -18.62
CA ALA A 49 -7.66 -12.62 -17.29
C ALA A 49 -8.68 -12.69 -16.15
N ASN A 50 -9.83 -12.00 -16.30
CA ASN A 50 -10.91 -11.98 -15.31
C ASN A 50 -11.72 -13.28 -15.23
N ASP A 51 -11.55 -14.22 -16.18
CA ASP A 51 -12.21 -15.53 -16.09
C ASP A 51 -11.71 -16.36 -14.91
N ILE A 52 -10.58 -15.94 -14.28
CA ILE A 52 -10.10 -16.47 -13.01
C ILE A 52 -11.18 -16.44 -11.92
N TYR A 53 -12.00 -15.40 -11.88
CA TYR A 53 -13.10 -15.30 -10.92
C TYR A 53 -14.19 -16.35 -11.16
N LYS A 54 -14.51 -16.63 -12.44
CA LYS A 54 -15.48 -17.67 -12.80
C LYS A 54 -14.94 -19.06 -12.54
N TYR A 55 -13.65 -19.26 -12.74
CA TYR A 55 -12.96 -20.52 -12.46
C TYR A 55 -13.09 -20.93 -10.98
N TYR A 56 -12.79 -19.99 -10.05
CA TYR A 56 -12.84 -20.28 -8.61
C TYR A 56 -14.23 -20.14 -7.99
N CYS A 57 -15.05 -19.23 -8.46
CA CYS A 57 -16.32 -18.87 -7.82
C CYS A 57 -17.56 -19.35 -8.62
N GLY A 58 -17.35 -20.03 -9.75
CA GLY A 58 -18.45 -20.44 -10.64
C GLY A 58 -19.08 -19.27 -11.41
N LYS A 59 -20.09 -19.59 -12.23
CA LYS A 59 -20.65 -18.63 -13.18
C LYS A 59 -21.24 -17.37 -12.54
N TYR A 60 -22.05 -17.49 -11.51
CA TYR A 60 -22.80 -16.37 -10.94
C TYR A 60 -21.92 -15.48 -10.06
N LEU A 61 -21.28 -16.08 -9.06
CA LEU A 61 -20.43 -15.35 -8.14
C LEU A 61 -19.16 -14.85 -8.83
N GLY A 62 -18.61 -15.61 -9.78
CA GLY A 62 -17.48 -15.17 -10.58
C GLY A 62 -17.81 -13.97 -11.47
N THR A 63 -19.02 -13.92 -12.06
CA THR A 63 -19.48 -12.73 -12.79
C THR A 63 -19.65 -11.53 -11.88
N PHE A 64 -20.16 -11.73 -10.66
CA PHE A 64 -20.24 -10.66 -9.65
C PHE A 64 -18.83 -10.10 -9.33
N PHE A 65 -17.84 -10.94 -9.06
CA PHE A 65 -16.48 -10.49 -8.75
C PHE A 65 -15.78 -9.85 -9.95
N ASP A 66 -16.07 -10.26 -11.17
CA ASP A 66 -15.57 -9.63 -12.40
C ASP A 66 -16.02 -8.15 -12.47
N TYR A 67 -17.32 -7.89 -12.31
CA TYR A 67 -17.83 -6.51 -12.27
C TYR A 67 -17.36 -5.76 -11.02
N TYR A 68 -17.35 -6.41 -9.86
CA TYR A 68 -16.92 -5.81 -8.61
C TYR A 68 -15.46 -5.37 -8.66
N SER A 69 -14.56 -6.19 -9.22
CA SER A 69 -13.15 -5.82 -9.40
C SER A 69 -12.98 -4.60 -10.31
N THR A 70 -13.78 -4.50 -11.36
CA THR A 70 -13.78 -3.33 -12.25
C THR A 70 -14.24 -2.07 -11.53
N ILE A 71 -15.33 -2.14 -10.76
CA ILE A 71 -15.81 -1.02 -9.93
C ILE A 71 -14.77 -0.65 -8.88
N PHE A 72 -14.16 -1.64 -8.24
CA PHE A 72 -13.10 -1.45 -7.25
C PHE A 72 -11.89 -0.71 -7.85
N CYS A 73 -11.42 -1.07 -9.04
CA CYS A 73 -10.35 -0.36 -9.74
C CYS A 73 -10.75 1.10 -10.03
N TYR A 74 -11.99 1.32 -10.45
CA TYR A 74 -12.50 2.67 -10.68
C TYR A 74 -12.53 3.51 -9.38
N MET A 75 -13.04 2.95 -8.28
CA MET A 75 -13.03 3.62 -6.98
C MET A 75 -11.60 3.91 -6.49
N SER A 76 -10.66 3.02 -6.76
CA SER A 76 -9.26 3.20 -6.42
C SER A 76 -8.63 4.41 -7.11
N LEU A 77 -9.06 4.74 -8.33
CA LEU A 77 -8.63 5.97 -9.02
C LEU A 77 -8.96 7.23 -8.20
N TRP A 78 -10.14 7.30 -7.60
CA TRP A 78 -10.53 8.44 -6.75
C TRP A 78 -9.65 8.55 -5.51
N VAL A 79 -9.31 7.41 -4.90
CA VAL A 79 -8.38 7.37 -3.76
C VAL A 79 -7.00 7.87 -4.18
N MET A 80 -6.51 7.47 -5.35
CA MET A 80 -5.22 7.92 -5.90
C MET A 80 -5.22 9.43 -6.15
N VAL A 81 -6.27 9.97 -6.77
CA VAL A 81 -6.42 11.43 -7.00
C VAL A 81 -6.41 12.19 -5.67
N GLY A 82 -7.15 11.71 -4.67
CA GLY A 82 -7.15 12.29 -3.32
C GLY A 82 -5.77 12.19 -2.64
N GLY A 83 -5.09 11.06 -2.80
CA GLY A 83 -3.74 10.83 -2.28
C GLY A 83 -2.70 11.76 -2.88
N ALA A 84 -2.75 12.01 -4.19
CA ALA A 84 -1.88 12.96 -4.86
C ALA A 84 -2.09 14.40 -4.34
N GLY A 85 -3.36 14.78 -4.16
CA GLY A 85 -3.71 16.08 -3.57
C GLY A 85 -3.14 16.24 -2.15
N LYS A 86 -3.34 15.24 -1.29
CA LYS A 86 -2.80 15.24 0.09
C LYS A 86 -1.28 15.27 0.12
N THR A 87 -0.61 14.53 -0.77
CA THR A 87 0.86 14.49 -0.84
C THR A 87 1.44 15.88 -1.09
N LEU A 88 0.91 16.62 -2.04
CA LEU A 88 1.37 17.98 -2.30
C LEU A 88 0.94 18.98 -1.22
N ASN A 89 -0.22 18.77 -0.61
CA ASN A 89 -0.67 19.59 0.51
C ASN A 89 0.22 19.43 1.75
N GLU A 90 0.47 18.20 2.19
CA GLU A 90 1.30 17.94 3.38
C GLU A 90 2.78 18.29 3.18
N ALA A 91 3.31 18.18 1.94
CA ALA A 91 4.71 18.47 1.66
C ALA A 91 5.00 19.96 1.38
N TYR A 92 4.08 20.63 0.70
CA TYR A 92 4.31 21.97 0.15
C TYR A 92 3.27 23.01 0.57
N GLY A 93 2.24 22.61 1.34
CA GLY A 93 1.14 23.50 1.75
C GLY A 93 0.20 23.89 0.60
N LEU A 94 0.28 23.22 -0.55
CA LEU A 94 -0.59 23.52 -1.70
C LEU A 94 -2.02 23.09 -1.41
N PRO A 95 -3.05 23.76 -1.96
CA PRO A 95 -4.42 23.29 -1.87
C PRO A 95 -4.56 21.88 -2.46
N ILE A 96 -5.33 20.99 -1.81
CA ILE A 96 -5.48 19.57 -2.20
C ILE A 96 -5.93 19.44 -3.67
N TRP A 97 -6.80 20.32 -4.14
CA TRP A 97 -7.29 20.28 -5.52
C TRP A 97 -6.18 20.48 -6.57
N VAL A 98 -5.09 21.19 -6.24
CA VAL A 98 -3.96 21.41 -7.18
C VAL A 98 -3.31 20.09 -7.54
N GLY A 99 -2.95 19.28 -6.53
CA GLY A 99 -2.36 17.95 -6.78
C GLY A 99 -3.30 17.00 -7.52
N ALA A 100 -4.60 17.06 -7.19
CA ALA A 100 -5.62 16.26 -7.86
C ALA A 100 -5.72 16.64 -9.37
N VAL A 101 -5.79 17.92 -9.68
CA VAL A 101 -5.88 18.41 -11.08
C VAL A 101 -4.60 18.08 -11.86
N VAL A 102 -3.43 18.30 -11.27
CA VAL A 102 -2.15 17.96 -11.92
C VAL A 102 -2.10 16.46 -12.25
N LEU A 103 -2.49 15.59 -11.30
CA LEU A 103 -2.52 14.15 -11.54
C LEU A 103 -3.47 13.79 -12.69
N ILE A 104 -4.69 14.34 -12.68
CA ILE A 104 -5.69 14.07 -13.73
C ILE A 104 -5.16 14.48 -15.10
N ILE A 105 -4.58 15.68 -15.21
CA ILE A 105 -4.02 16.19 -16.48
C ILE A 105 -2.90 15.25 -16.98
N LEU A 106 -1.96 14.89 -16.12
CA LEU A 106 -0.89 13.97 -16.46
C LEU A 106 -1.43 12.60 -16.91
N THR A 107 -2.41 12.06 -16.19
CA THR A 107 -3.05 10.78 -16.53
C THR A 107 -3.71 10.85 -17.91
N VAL A 108 -4.47 11.92 -18.20
CA VAL A 108 -5.11 12.10 -19.50
C VAL A 108 -4.08 12.18 -20.64
N ILE A 109 -3.01 12.97 -20.45
CA ILE A 109 -1.93 13.10 -21.45
C ILE A 109 -1.29 11.74 -21.73
N THR A 110 -1.03 10.94 -20.70
CA THR A 110 -0.40 9.63 -20.85
C THR A 110 -1.31 8.62 -21.52
N VAL A 111 -2.58 8.60 -21.16
CA VAL A 111 -3.57 7.69 -21.77
C VAL A 111 -3.74 8.02 -23.26
N VAL A 112 -3.76 9.31 -23.63
CA VAL A 112 -3.82 9.75 -25.03
C VAL A 112 -2.51 9.42 -25.76
N GLY A 113 -1.36 9.52 -25.08
CA GLY A 113 -0.04 9.22 -25.66
C GLY A 113 0.30 7.73 -25.83
N GLY A 114 -0.52 6.82 -25.28
CA GLY A 114 -0.39 5.38 -25.43
C GLY A 114 0.21 4.64 -24.24
N LEU A 115 -0.25 3.40 -24.05
CA LEU A 115 0.02 2.55 -22.87
C LEU A 115 1.48 2.08 -22.72
N ASN A 116 2.26 2.00 -23.80
CA ASN A 116 3.61 1.42 -23.74
C ASN A 116 4.58 2.28 -22.90
N SER A 117 4.52 3.60 -23.04
CA SER A 117 5.36 4.54 -22.28
C SER A 117 5.03 4.52 -20.78
N LEU A 118 3.77 4.22 -20.43
CA LEU A 118 3.32 4.10 -19.05
C LEU A 118 3.91 2.87 -18.36
N VAL A 119 3.90 1.71 -19.04
CA VAL A 119 4.42 0.44 -18.50
C VAL A 119 5.91 0.56 -18.18
N ASP A 120 6.69 1.20 -19.06
CA ASP A 120 8.12 1.43 -18.85
C ASP A 120 8.37 2.36 -17.65
N ALA A 121 7.59 3.44 -17.52
CA ALA A 121 7.70 4.38 -16.41
C ALA A 121 7.36 3.72 -15.06
N ILE A 122 6.27 2.94 -14.99
CA ILE A 122 5.86 2.21 -13.78
C ILE A 122 6.91 1.18 -13.38
N GLY A 123 7.52 0.50 -14.36
CA GLY A 123 8.58 -0.48 -14.12
C GLY A 123 9.82 0.10 -13.42
N ILE A 124 10.09 1.39 -13.60
CA ILE A 124 11.20 2.10 -12.96
C ILE A 124 10.78 2.71 -11.62
N VAL A 125 9.65 3.41 -11.60
CA VAL A 125 9.20 4.19 -10.43
C VAL A 125 8.80 3.26 -9.27
N GLY A 126 8.16 2.13 -9.53
CA GLY A 126 7.73 1.18 -8.51
C GLY A 126 8.85 0.69 -7.60
N PRO A 127 9.91 0.06 -8.12
CA PRO A 127 11.06 -0.37 -7.32
C PRO A 127 11.74 0.77 -6.56
N VAL A 128 11.88 1.95 -7.16
CA VAL A 128 12.47 3.13 -6.51
C VAL A 128 11.68 3.53 -5.27
N ILE A 129 10.35 3.56 -5.36
CA ILE A 129 9.49 3.88 -4.21
C ILE A 129 9.65 2.85 -3.10
N VAL A 130 9.63 1.56 -3.43
CA VAL A 130 9.77 0.49 -2.43
C VAL A 130 11.11 0.61 -1.71
N VAL A 131 12.21 0.82 -2.44
CA VAL A 131 13.55 1.00 -1.86
C VAL A 131 13.59 2.24 -0.96
N LEU A 132 13.01 3.37 -1.40
CA LEU A 132 12.96 4.59 -0.59
C LEU A 132 12.11 4.41 0.68
N CYS A 133 10.96 3.75 0.59
CA CYS A 133 10.14 3.45 1.77
C CYS A 133 10.88 2.55 2.77
N ILE A 134 11.58 1.51 2.28
CA ILE A 134 12.41 0.66 3.13
C ILE A 134 13.55 1.48 3.76
N ALA A 135 14.22 2.31 2.99
CA ALA A 135 15.32 3.14 3.50
C ALA A 135 14.85 4.12 4.57
N ILE A 136 13.75 4.86 4.35
CA ILE A 136 13.16 5.77 5.34
C ILE A 136 12.76 4.99 6.59
N GLY A 137 12.05 3.88 6.42
CA GLY A 137 11.64 3.04 7.53
C GLY A 137 12.82 2.50 8.32
N LEU A 138 13.86 2.01 7.65
CA LEU A 138 15.05 1.45 8.30
C LEU A 138 15.84 2.52 9.06
N ILE A 139 16.08 3.69 8.44
CA ILE A 139 16.82 4.79 9.08
C ILE A 139 16.08 5.27 10.33
N THR A 140 14.77 5.52 10.23
CA THR A 140 13.96 5.99 11.35
C THR A 140 13.80 4.91 12.42
N PHE A 141 13.61 3.65 12.03
CA PHE A 141 13.54 2.53 12.98
C PHE A 141 14.84 2.37 13.76
N VAL A 142 16.00 2.33 13.09
CA VAL A 142 17.30 2.15 13.76
C VAL A 142 17.60 3.31 14.69
N ARG A 143 17.31 4.55 14.26
CA ARG A 143 17.51 5.75 15.10
C ARG A 143 16.63 5.73 16.34
N ASP A 144 15.37 5.35 16.19
CA ASP A 144 14.32 5.49 17.21
C ASP A 144 13.87 4.14 17.81
N ALA A 145 14.67 3.07 17.64
CA ALA A 145 14.32 1.72 18.10
C ALA A 145 14.01 1.65 19.61
N GLY A 146 14.67 2.48 20.41
CA GLY A 146 14.40 2.59 21.85
C GLY A 146 12.97 3.06 22.19
N ASN A 147 12.28 3.71 21.25
CA ASN A 147 10.93 4.24 21.44
C ASN A 147 9.82 3.24 21.08
N VAL A 148 10.16 2.06 20.56
CA VAL A 148 9.16 1.03 20.17
C VAL A 148 8.26 0.67 21.37
N GLY A 149 8.84 0.46 22.55
CA GLY A 149 8.06 0.16 23.76
C GLY A 149 7.07 1.26 24.13
N THR A 150 7.50 2.53 24.07
CA THR A 150 6.64 3.68 24.29
C THR A 150 5.54 3.78 23.24
N GLY A 151 5.88 3.58 21.96
CA GLY A 151 4.90 3.58 20.87
C GLY A 151 3.84 2.49 21.04
N LEU A 152 4.23 1.29 21.44
CA LEU A 152 3.29 0.20 21.74
C LEU A 152 2.34 0.56 22.90
N GLU A 153 2.85 1.21 23.93
CA GLU A 153 2.01 1.65 25.05
C GLU A 153 1.05 2.78 24.65
N VAL A 154 1.48 3.72 23.80
CA VAL A 154 0.60 4.75 23.22
C VAL A 154 -0.55 4.11 22.44
N ILE A 155 -0.26 3.13 21.60
CA ILE A 155 -1.30 2.43 20.81
C ILE A 155 -2.27 1.69 21.74
N LYS A 156 -1.76 1.05 22.78
CA LYS A 156 -2.57 0.28 23.74
C LYS A 156 -3.46 1.17 24.60
N THR A 157 -2.95 2.32 25.05
CA THR A 157 -3.67 3.24 25.96
C THR A 157 -4.50 4.28 25.24
N GLY A 158 -4.26 4.50 23.93
CA GLY A 158 -4.87 5.58 23.17
C GLY A 158 -4.31 6.97 23.48
N ALA A 159 -3.13 7.05 24.08
CA ALA A 159 -2.49 8.33 24.48
C ALA A 159 -1.82 9.04 23.29
N TYR A 160 -2.57 9.25 22.22
CA TYR A 160 -2.06 9.90 21.01
C TYR A 160 -1.88 11.40 21.22
N GLN A 161 -0.73 11.92 20.79
CA GLN A 161 -0.45 13.35 20.87
C GLN A 161 -1.38 14.13 19.94
N GLY A 162 -1.96 15.21 20.47
CA GLY A 162 -2.87 16.08 19.72
C GLY A 162 -4.26 15.50 19.46
N ALA A 163 -4.55 14.30 19.96
CA ALA A 163 -5.87 13.69 19.82
C ALA A 163 -6.95 14.47 20.56
N ALA A 164 -8.09 14.68 19.90
CA ALA A 164 -9.29 15.15 20.56
C ALA A 164 -9.87 14.05 21.47
N SER A 165 -10.76 14.43 22.39
CA SER A 165 -11.38 13.45 23.31
C SER A 165 -12.10 12.33 22.51
N GLY A 166 -11.63 11.10 22.67
CA GLY A 166 -12.17 9.92 21.98
C GLY A 166 -11.65 9.68 20.57
N GLU A 167 -10.71 10.49 20.08
CA GLU A 167 -10.05 10.24 18.81
C GLU A 167 -8.97 9.16 18.96
N THR A 168 -8.96 8.21 18.03
CA THR A 168 -8.03 7.08 18.02
C THR A 168 -7.44 6.84 16.64
N ILE A 169 -6.33 6.11 16.59
CA ILE A 169 -5.76 5.64 15.34
C ILE A 169 -6.81 4.88 14.52
N LYS A 170 -6.88 5.17 13.22
CA LYS A 170 -7.78 4.46 12.31
C LYS A 170 -7.24 3.05 12.09
N ASN A 171 -8.12 2.06 12.26
CA ASN A 171 -7.82 0.66 12.02
C ASN A 171 -8.77 0.06 10.96
N ALA A 172 -8.32 -0.96 10.27
CA ALA A 172 -9.05 -1.56 9.13
C ALA A 172 -9.80 -2.85 9.48
N GLY A 173 -9.88 -3.23 10.75
CA GLY A 173 -10.59 -4.43 11.18
C GLY A 173 -10.82 -4.48 12.69
N ALA A 174 -11.79 -5.28 13.14
CA ALA A 174 -12.11 -5.41 14.56
C ALA A 174 -10.97 -6.02 15.40
N ASN A 175 -10.08 -6.78 14.79
CA ASN A 175 -8.93 -7.40 15.42
C ASN A 175 -7.84 -7.72 14.38
N TRP A 176 -6.67 -8.17 14.85
CA TRP A 176 -5.51 -8.47 14.02
C TRP A 176 -5.78 -9.51 12.92
N LEU A 177 -6.60 -10.54 13.20
CA LEU A 177 -6.94 -11.58 12.22
C LEU A 177 -7.82 -10.99 11.09
N ILE A 178 -8.85 -10.25 11.46
CA ILE A 178 -9.74 -9.59 10.49
C ILE A 178 -8.95 -8.56 9.67
N SER A 179 -8.02 -7.82 10.28
CA SER A 179 -7.17 -6.89 9.55
C SER A 179 -6.31 -7.58 8.49
N GLY A 180 -5.63 -8.67 8.87
CA GLY A 180 -4.80 -9.44 7.94
C GLY A 180 -5.59 -10.03 6.77
N LEU A 181 -6.77 -10.60 7.06
CA LEU A 181 -7.67 -11.12 6.04
C LEU A 181 -8.26 -10.01 5.17
N SER A 182 -8.64 -8.86 5.76
CA SER A 182 -9.16 -7.71 5.01
C SER A 182 -8.13 -7.14 4.06
N TYR A 183 -6.86 -7.02 4.50
CA TYR A 183 -5.79 -6.56 3.63
C TYR A 183 -5.48 -7.57 2.52
N ALA A 184 -5.48 -8.87 2.84
CA ALA A 184 -5.34 -9.91 1.83
C ALA A 184 -6.47 -9.86 0.79
N GLY A 185 -7.72 -9.68 1.22
CA GLY A 185 -8.87 -9.54 0.31
C GLY A 185 -8.82 -8.26 -0.53
N PHE A 186 -8.40 -7.13 0.05
CA PHE A 186 -8.18 -5.88 -0.66
C PHE A 186 -7.14 -6.04 -1.78
N VAL A 187 -6.01 -6.65 -1.46
CA VAL A 187 -4.91 -6.86 -2.40
C VAL A 187 -5.26 -7.94 -3.44
N LEU A 188 -6.05 -8.96 -3.08
CA LEU A 188 -6.52 -9.99 -3.99
C LEU A 188 -7.23 -9.41 -5.22
N LEU A 189 -8.07 -8.39 -5.04
CA LEU A 189 -8.79 -7.75 -6.15
C LEU A 189 -7.86 -7.09 -7.17
N TRP A 190 -6.68 -6.65 -6.75
CA TRP A 190 -5.65 -6.15 -7.65
C TRP A 190 -4.89 -7.26 -8.37
N PHE A 191 -4.58 -8.33 -7.65
CA PHE A 191 -3.64 -9.34 -8.12
C PHE A 191 -4.30 -10.49 -8.87
N ALA A 192 -5.58 -10.80 -8.66
CA ALA A 192 -6.21 -11.97 -9.26
C ALA A 192 -6.08 -12.00 -10.80
N SER A 193 -6.63 -10.99 -11.46
CA SER A 193 -6.56 -10.89 -12.93
C SER A 193 -5.14 -10.63 -13.42
N PHE A 194 -4.35 -9.82 -12.69
CA PHE A 194 -2.98 -9.50 -13.05
C PHE A 194 -2.07 -10.73 -13.01
N THR A 195 -2.09 -11.49 -11.92
CA THR A 195 -1.30 -12.73 -11.79
C THR A 195 -1.71 -13.77 -12.82
N SER A 196 -3.02 -13.92 -13.06
CA SER A 196 -3.53 -14.79 -14.10
C SER A 196 -3.04 -14.37 -15.50
N ALA A 197 -3.10 -13.08 -15.83
CA ALA A 197 -2.62 -12.55 -17.10
C ALA A 197 -1.11 -12.78 -17.31
N LEU A 198 -0.31 -12.59 -16.26
CA LEU A 198 1.13 -12.87 -16.31
C LEU A 198 1.40 -14.37 -16.51
N ALA A 199 0.62 -15.23 -15.86
CA ALA A 199 0.76 -16.68 -15.98
C ALA A 199 0.50 -17.20 -17.38
N MET A 200 -0.42 -16.58 -18.11
CA MET A 200 -0.70 -16.93 -19.51
C MET A 200 0.44 -16.60 -20.48
N LYS A 201 1.29 -15.61 -20.13
CA LYS A 201 2.34 -15.07 -21.00
C LYS A 201 3.75 -15.52 -20.64
N ASN A 202 3.97 -15.96 -19.40
CA ASN A 202 5.28 -16.29 -18.88
C ASN A 202 5.40 -17.74 -18.47
N LYS A 203 6.62 -18.22 -18.29
CA LYS A 203 6.87 -19.56 -17.75
C LYS A 203 6.42 -19.62 -16.29
N LYS A 204 5.64 -20.65 -15.93
CA LYS A 204 5.11 -20.86 -14.58
C LYS A 204 6.20 -20.74 -13.48
N LYS A 205 7.38 -21.33 -13.72
CA LYS A 205 8.48 -21.32 -12.77
C LYS A 205 9.03 -19.91 -12.50
N ASP A 206 9.18 -19.09 -13.55
CA ASP A 206 9.70 -17.73 -13.44
C ASP A 206 8.70 -16.83 -12.68
N LEU A 207 7.40 -17.00 -12.96
CA LEU A 207 6.35 -16.31 -12.25
C LEU A 207 6.30 -16.71 -10.76
N GLN A 208 6.42 -17.99 -10.44
CA GLN A 208 6.45 -18.45 -9.05
C GLN A 208 7.64 -17.87 -8.27
N HIS A 209 8.83 -17.81 -8.88
CA HIS A 209 9.98 -17.14 -8.28
C HIS A 209 9.70 -15.64 -8.06
N GLY A 210 9.09 -14.96 -9.04
CA GLY A 210 8.68 -13.57 -8.92
C GLY A 210 7.70 -13.33 -7.77
N ILE A 211 6.71 -14.21 -7.58
CA ILE A 211 5.76 -14.16 -6.45
C ILE A 211 6.51 -14.28 -5.11
N VAL A 212 7.44 -15.22 -4.97
CA VAL A 212 8.20 -15.40 -3.72
C VAL A 212 9.04 -14.17 -3.40
N TRP A 213 9.86 -13.72 -4.35
CA TRP A 213 10.75 -12.58 -4.13
C TRP A 213 9.99 -11.28 -3.94
N GLY A 214 8.92 -11.06 -4.71
CA GLY A 214 8.04 -9.89 -4.54
C GLY A 214 7.35 -9.89 -3.18
N THR A 215 6.86 -11.03 -2.73
CA THR A 215 6.26 -11.17 -1.40
C THR A 215 7.30 -10.92 -0.30
N LEU A 216 8.51 -11.46 -0.43
CA LEU A 216 9.58 -11.24 0.55
C LEU A 216 9.92 -9.75 0.68
N ALA A 217 10.09 -9.06 -0.46
CA ALA A 217 10.35 -7.63 -0.47
C ALA A 217 9.21 -6.82 0.18
N LEU A 218 7.97 -7.18 -0.12
CA LEU A 218 6.79 -6.54 0.47
C LEU A 218 6.71 -6.77 1.98
N VAL A 219 6.94 -7.99 2.45
CA VAL A 219 6.94 -8.35 3.89
C VAL A 219 8.01 -7.57 4.64
N ILE A 220 9.23 -7.51 4.11
CA ILE A 220 10.34 -6.73 4.71
C ILE A 220 9.94 -5.25 4.77
N ALA A 221 9.40 -4.70 3.70
CA ALA A 221 9.01 -3.31 3.64
C ALA A 221 7.90 -2.98 4.66
N ILE A 222 6.85 -3.80 4.76
CA ILE A 222 5.78 -3.62 5.74
C ILE A 222 6.33 -3.72 7.16
N LEU A 223 7.17 -4.72 7.44
CA LEU A 223 7.74 -4.94 8.77
C LEU A 223 8.55 -3.71 9.21
N VAL A 224 9.51 -3.29 8.37
CA VAL A 224 10.40 -2.17 8.68
C VAL A 224 9.61 -0.87 8.87
N VAL A 225 8.70 -0.57 7.95
CA VAL A 225 7.92 0.68 8.03
C VAL A 225 6.93 0.66 9.19
N SER A 226 6.27 -0.47 9.49
CA SER A 226 5.34 -0.54 10.61
C SER A 226 6.03 -0.34 11.96
N PHE A 227 7.21 -0.92 12.17
CA PHE A 227 7.99 -0.69 13.39
C PHE A 227 8.55 0.74 13.47
N ALA A 228 8.95 1.33 12.34
CA ALA A 228 9.33 2.75 12.29
C ALA A 228 8.16 3.66 12.67
N GLN A 229 6.95 3.36 12.19
CA GLN A 229 5.73 4.09 12.54
C GLN A 229 5.37 3.91 14.02
N ILE A 230 5.50 2.71 14.59
CA ILE A 230 5.29 2.47 16.03
C ILE A 230 6.27 3.29 16.87
N ALA A 231 7.56 3.24 16.54
CA ALA A 231 8.59 4.00 17.27
C ALA A 231 8.39 5.52 17.20
N ASN A 232 7.72 6.00 16.15
CA ASN A 232 7.49 7.41 15.86
C ASN A 232 6.00 7.79 15.88
N ILE A 233 5.15 7.04 16.56
CA ILE A 233 3.69 7.18 16.48
C ILE A 233 3.18 8.59 16.78
N ASN A 234 3.79 9.28 17.75
CA ASN A 234 3.51 10.64 18.15
C ASN A 234 4.48 11.69 17.53
N THR A 235 5.32 11.28 16.57
CA THR A 235 6.19 12.24 15.86
C THR A 235 5.36 13.02 14.85
N GLY A 236 5.59 14.33 14.81
CA GLY A 236 4.89 15.26 13.92
C GLY A 236 4.78 16.66 14.52
N SER A 237 4.06 17.56 13.86
CA SER A 237 3.79 18.93 14.32
C SER A 237 2.47 19.44 13.73
N ASP A 238 2.00 20.58 14.24
CA ASP A 238 0.84 21.31 13.69
C ASP A 238 -0.43 20.47 13.54
N GLY A 239 -0.64 19.51 14.47
CA GLY A 239 -1.79 18.61 14.46
C GLY A 239 -1.67 17.40 13.53
N LEU A 240 -0.57 17.29 12.79
CA LEU A 240 -0.26 16.14 11.92
C LEU A 240 0.82 15.28 12.57
N TYR A 241 0.45 14.07 12.95
CA TYR A 241 1.32 13.06 13.56
C TYR A 241 1.26 11.77 12.75
N VAL A 242 2.22 10.87 12.93
CA VAL A 242 2.26 9.58 12.20
C VAL A 242 0.93 8.82 12.33
N TRP A 243 0.28 8.87 13.48
CA TRP A 243 -0.97 8.15 13.75
C TRP A 243 -2.20 8.68 12.97
N ASN A 244 -2.23 9.99 12.60
CA ASN A 244 -3.39 10.63 11.96
C ASN A 244 -3.11 11.23 10.58
N ALA A 245 -1.85 11.29 10.15
CA ALA A 245 -1.48 11.86 8.85
C ALA A 245 -2.05 11.09 7.68
N GLY A 246 -2.32 11.81 6.59
CA GLY A 246 -2.65 11.20 5.31
C GLY A 246 -1.45 10.52 4.65
N ILE A 247 -0.23 11.04 4.91
CA ILE A 247 1.03 10.51 4.38
C ILE A 247 2.04 10.28 5.51
N PRO A 248 1.85 9.26 6.36
CA PRO A 248 2.75 9.01 7.52
C PRO A 248 4.22 8.90 7.15
N ASN A 249 4.55 8.27 6.00
CA ASN A 249 5.92 8.13 5.55
C ASN A 249 6.59 9.49 5.23
N LEU A 250 5.81 10.53 4.93
CA LEU A 250 6.33 11.88 4.74
C LEU A 250 6.81 12.48 6.06
N ILE A 251 6.09 12.22 7.16
CA ILE A 251 6.50 12.64 8.49
C ILE A 251 7.79 11.92 8.90
N LEU A 252 7.88 10.61 8.65
CA LEU A 252 9.11 9.85 8.90
C LEU A 252 10.29 10.42 8.07
N ALA A 253 10.07 10.70 6.78
CA ALA A 253 11.10 11.31 5.92
C ALA A 253 11.53 12.71 6.43
N ASN A 254 10.57 13.53 6.87
CA ASN A 254 10.83 14.86 7.45
C ASN A 254 11.64 14.78 8.73
N SER A 255 11.42 13.77 9.54
CA SER A 255 12.17 13.56 10.80
C SER A 255 13.64 13.19 10.58
N ILE A 256 14.01 12.73 9.38
CA ILE A 256 15.40 12.47 9.00
C ILE A 256 16.07 13.78 8.58
N ILE A 257 15.57 14.40 7.51
CA ILE A 257 16.03 15.68 6.99
C ILE A 257 14.83 16.36 6.28
N PRO A 258 14.48 17.62 6.63
CA PRO A 258 13.31 18.29 6.06
C PRO A 258 13.29 18.39 4.53
N ILE A 259 14.46 18.59 3.88
CA ILE A 259 14.56 18.65 2.43
C ILE A 259 14.21 17.28 1.79
N PHE A 260 14.52 16.19 2.48
CA PHE A 260 14.28 14.84 1.98
C PHE A 260 12.77 14.53 1.89
N SER A 261 11.96 15.04 2.82
CA SER A 261 10.50 14.88 2.76
C SER A 261 9.90 15.48 1.48
N LYS A 262 10.42 16.65 1.04
CA LYS A 262 9.98 17.31 -0.18
C LYS A 262 10.31 16.49 -1.43
N ILE A 263 11.54 15.96 -1.51
CA ILE A 263 11.94 15.09 -2.62
C ILE A 263 11.11 13.80 -2.61
N PHE A 264 10.94 13.20 -1.43
CA PHE A 264 10.13 12.00 -1.26
C PHE A 264 8.67 12.22 -1.67
N ALA A 265 8.08 13.38 -1.38
CA ALA A 265 6.74 13.73 -1.80
C ALA A 265 6.58 13.72 -3.33
N LEU A 266 7.56 14.20 -4.09
CA LEU A 266 7.55 14.13 -5.56
C LEU A 266 7.62 12.68 -6.05
N VAL A 267 8.43 11.84 -5.39
CA VAL A 267 8.53 10.41 -5.74
C VAL A 267 7.22 9.69 -5.40
N VAL A 268 6.59 9.99 -4.27
CA VAL A 268 5.28 9.45 -3.90
C VAL A 268 4.22 9.90 -4.90
N PHE A 269 4.20 11.18 -5.27
CA PHE A 269 3.30 11.71 -6.28
C PHE A 269 3.47 11.01 -7.63
N ALA A 270 4.72 10.83 -8.07
CA ALA A 270 5.03 10.07 -9.29
C ALA A 270 4.60 8.60 -9.20
N GLY A 271 4.62 8.01 -8.01
CA GLY A 271 4.16 6.64 -7.78
C GLY A 271 2.65 6.47 -7.66
N ILE A 272 1.95 7.57 -7.38
CA ILE A 272 0.48 7.61 -7.42
C ILE A 272 0.00 7.78 -8.88
N TYR A 273 0.76 8.54 -9.66
CA TYR A 273 0.57 8.70 -11.10
C TYR A 273 0.82 7.42 -11.87
#